data_3a0bc418f5123d45e8613ed21afeb626
#
_entry.id   3a0bc418f5123d45e8613ed21afeb626
#
_cell.length_a   1.000
_cell.length_b   1.000
_cell.length_c   1.000
_cell.angle_alpha   90.00
_cell.angle_beta   90.00
_cell.angle_gamma   90.00
#
_symmetry.space_group_name_H-M   'P 1'
#
loop_
_entity.id
_entity.type
_entity.pdbx_description
1 polymer ?
#
loop_
_entity_poly.entity_id
_entity_poly.type
_entity_poly.pdbx_seq_one_letter_code
_entity_poly.pdbx_strand_id
1 'polypeptide(L)'
;MKLSLAVLAAVCVSNVSAFVPHQSAVPVTTQLRMSSSNDEPSLDDRRDFMTQTATTATAAALGAAGLNAAPQAAEAASSKMWTPVPLPFSDTLYDIDFDSETHGYLVGARGSFAETNDGGKTWEARSFSNLDPEEEVTYRFQIISFKDGEGWVLGKPTLMLHTKDAGKTWERIPLSPKLPGEPTAILSFGNNKAEMVTSQGAVYVTENAGRNWKAQVKETIDATLNRISSSGVSGASYFTGSIINQVRDDDGAYLAVSSRGNFFLTWEPGSDFWIPHNRGTPRRIQNMGFVEGSIKKGVWMTLNGGKLLISPKQPDLTRDDFEFKEADIKTGGYGITDVAWRTPDEVWAVGGSNTMYVSKDGGKKFSFDSSANDIPGNLYNVKFFPQYGNMGWALGSNGLLLRYTG
;
A
#
# COMPACT_ATOMS: atom_id res chain seq x y z
N MET A 1 67.59 -11.75 -28.22
CA MET A 1 67.40 -10.61 -29.15
C MET A 1 66.37 -9.66 -28.52
N LYS A 2 66.84 -8.48 -28.17
CA LYS A 2 66.06 -7.36 -27.59
C LYS A 2 65.36 -6.63 -28.71
N LEU A 3 64.06 -6.27 -28.53
CA LEU A 3 63.51 -5.10 -29.21
C LEU A 3 62.51 -4.43 -28.26
N SER A 4 62.91 -3.22 -27.87
CA SER A 4 62.08 -2.19 -27.23
C SER A 4 61.10 -1.61 -28.25
N LEU A 5 59.87 -1.28 -27.80
CA LEU A 5 59.04 -0.31 -28.51
C LEU A 5 58.52 0.73 -27.54
N ALA A 6 58.71 1.95 -27.89
CA ALA A 6 58.44 3.14 -27.11
C ALA A 6 56.98 3.53 -27.12
N VAL A 7 56.51 4.05 -25.97
CA VAL A 7 55.21 4.66 -25.78
C VAL A 7 55.25 6.11 -26.24
N LEU A 8 54.34 6.49 -27.11
CA LEU A 8 54.04 7.89 -27.47
C LEU A 8 52.81 8.34 -26.70
N ALA A 9 52.99 9.24 -25.74
CA ALA A 9 51.94 9.93 -25.05
C ALA A 9 51.48 11.16 -25.85
N ALA A 10 50.27 11.21 -26.28
CA ALA A 10 49.63 12.41 -26.83
C ALA A 10 48.86 13.10 -25.74
N VAL A 11 49.29 14.30 -25.37
CA VAL A 11 48.59 15.22 -24.47
C VAL A 11 47.60 16.05 -25.33
N CYS A 12 46.30 15.83 -25.12
CA CYS A 12 45.30 16.75 -25.60
C CYS A 12 44.93 17.73 -24.50
N VAL A 13 45.33 18.97 -24.69
CA VAL A 13 44.88 20.14 -23.92
C VAL A 13 43.57 20.60 -24.56
N SER A 14 42.46 20.45 -23.87
CA SER A 14 41.19 21.06 -24.27
C SER A 14 40.84 22.23 -23.33
N ASN A 15 40.67 23.36 -23.96
CA ASN A 15 40.30 24.67 -23.39
C ASN A 15 39.01 24.59 -22.59
N VAL A 16 39.06 25.02 -21.34
CA VAL A 16 37.89 25.35 -20.53
C VAL A 16 37.46 26.76 -20.82
N SER A 17 36.35 26.95 -21.53
CA SER A 17 35.68 28.24 -21.65
C SER A 17 34.73 28.40 -20.46
N ALA A 18 35.04 29.37 -19.61
CA ALA A 18 34.17 29.81 -18.52
C ALA A 18 32.95 30.52 -19.08
N PHE A 19 31.75 29.98 -18.74
CA PHE A 19 30.48 30.63 -19.02
C PHE A 19 30.14 31.54 -17.85
N VAL A 20 30.09 32.84 -18.11
CA VAL A 20 29.62 33.89 -17.20
C VAL A 20 28.11 34.01 -17.38
N PRO A 21 27.28 33.91 -16.34
CA PRO A 21 25.85 34.14 -16.46
C PRO A 21 25.58 35.64 -16.50
N HIS A 22 24.93 36.07 -17.56
CA HIS A 22 24.41 37.45 -17.73
C HIS A 22 23.16 37.59 -16.86
N GLN A 23 23.23 38.44 -15.83
CA GLN A 23 22.05 38.91 -15.09
C GLN A 23 21.39 40.01 -15.94
N SER A 24 20.14 39.79 -16.29
CA SER A 24 19.22 40.86 -16.68
C SER A 24 17.99 40.79 -15.81
N ALA A 25 17.97 41.67 -14.83
CA ALA A 25 16.80 41.97 -14.02
C ALA A 25 15.86 42.87 -14.83
N VAL A 26 14.60 42.45 -14.95
CA VAL A 26 13.49 43.33 -15.29
C VAL A 26 12.43 43.16 -14.22
N PRO A 27 12.09 44.19 -13.46
CA PRO A 27 11.00 44.14 -12.51
C PRO A 27 9.67 44.39 -13.21
N VAL A 28 8.80 43.38 -13.26
CA VAL A 28 7.39 43.60 -13.59
C VAL A 28 6.63 43.71 -12.27
N THR A 29 6.40 44.96 -11.87
CA THR A 29 5.49 45.27 -10.75
C THR A 29 4.07 45.27 -11.30
N THR A 30 3.33 44.19 -11.11
CA THR A 30 1.89 44.20 -11.31
C THR A 30 1.23 44.47 -9.96
N GLN A 31 0.83 45.69 -9.73
CA GLN A 31 -0.04 46.07 -8.61
C GLN A 31 -1.45 45.55 -8.90
N LEU A 32 -1.83 44.49 -8.21
CA LEU A 32 -3.24 44.14 -8.04
C LEU A 32 -3.86 45.07 -6.99
N ARG A 33 -4.69 45.98 -7.49
CA ARG A 33 -5.51 46.87 -6.69
C ARG A 33 -6.62 46.05 -6.04
N MET A 34 -6.45 45.66 -4.76
CA MET A 34 -7.54 45.14 -3.96
C MET A 34 -8.47 46.29 -3.58
N SER A 35 -9.70 46.24 -4.07
CA SER A 35 -10.80 47.02 -3.52
C SER A 35 -11.19 46.46 -2.21
N SER A 36 -10.99 47.20 -1.11
CA SER A 36 -11.51 46.91 0.21
C SER A 36 -13.02 47.10 0.20
N SER A 37 -13.78 46.05 0.25
CA SER A 37 -15.10 46.03 0.88
C SER A 37 -15.00 45.28 2.16
N ASN A 38 -14.93 46.03 3.27
CA ASN A 38 -15.13 45.54 4.59
C ASN A 38 -16.59 45.14 4.75
N ASP A 39 -16.89 43.85 4.76
CA ASP A 39 -18.07 43.26 5.38
C ASP A 39 -17.66 41.86 5.81
N GLU A 40 -17.02 41.76 6.98
CA GLU A 40 -17.00 40.51 7.75
C GLU A 40 -18.33 40.43 8.51
N PRO A 41 -19.12 39.34 8.32
CA PRO A 41 -20.27 39.11 9.18
C PRO A 41 -19.80 38.80 10.60
N SER A 42 -20.38 39.49 11.57
CA SER A 42 -20.07 39.37 13.00
C SER A 42 -20.34 37.96 13.50
N LEU A 43 -19.63 37.56 14.56
CA LEU A 43 -19.78 36.26 15.22
C LEU A 43 -21.18 35.97 15.80
N ASP A 44 -22.05 36.96 15.83
CA ASP A 44 -23.44 36.81 16.31
C ASP A 44 -24.38 36.23 15.24
N ASP A 45 -24.12 36.43 13.95
CA ASP A 45 -24.94 35.87 12.86
C ASP A 45 -24.81 34.33 12.72
N ARG A 46 -23.80 33.71 13.34
CA ARG A 46 -23.66 32.25 13.34
C ARG A 46 -24.45 31.53 14.44
N ARG A 47 -24.97 32.25 15.41
CA ARG A 47 -25.81 31.69 16.49
C ARG A 47 -27.29 31.60 16.15
N ASP A 48 -27.77 32.45 15.28
CA ASP A 48 -29.19 32.48 14.92
C ASP A 48 -29.63 31.41 13.91
N PHE A 49 -28.69 30.76 13.20
CA PHE A 49 -29.02 29.66 12.29
C PHE A 49 -29.25 28.31 12.98
N MET A 50 -28.87 28.18 14.25
CA MET A 50 -29.03 26.92 15.02
C MET A 50 -30.23 26.91 15.96
N THR A 51 -31.02 28.01 16.04
CA THR A 51 -32.12 28.14 16.99
C THR A 51 -33.51 28.17 16.39
N GLN A 52 -33.68 27.94 15.08
CA GLN A 52 -34.98 27.99 14.39
C GLN A 52 -35.61 26.64 14.03
N THR A 53 -35.24 25.55 14.67
CA THR A 53 -35.92 24.24 14.48
C THR A 53 -36.36 23.57 15.77
N ALA A 54 -36.80 24.36 16.73
CA ALA A 54 -37.41 23.79 17.94
C ALA A 54 -38.46 24.73 18.51
N THR A 55 -39.61 24.86 17.84
CA THR A 55 -40.91 25.22 18.48
C THR A 55 -42.01 25.22 17.43
N THR A 56 -42.77 24.15 17.35
CA THR A 56 -44.25 24.16 17.22
C THR A 56 -44.78 22.73 17.24
N ALA A 57 -45.18 22.24 18.38
CA ALA A 57 -46.23 21.26 18.52
C ALA A 57 -46.70 21.23 19.97
N THR A 58 -47.69 22.10 20.26
CA THR A 58 -48.51 21.90 21.48
C THR A 58 -49.98 21.91 21.08
N ALA A 59 -50.61 20.81 21.45
CA ALA A 59 -52.02 20.64 21.78
C ALA A 59 -53.07 20.63 20.68
N ALA A 60 -53.59 19.44 20.42
CA ALA A 60 -55.06 19.20 20.50
C ALA A 60 -55.28 17.73 20.87
N ALA A 61 -55.93 17.54 21.98
CA ALA A 61 -56.30 16.23 22.50
C ALA A 61 -57.71 15.82 22.01
N LEU A 62 -57.95 14.49 22.12
CA LEU A 62 -59.26 13.79 22.15
C LEU A 62 -59.82 13.29 20.83
N GLY A 63 -59.89 11.95 20.74
CA GLY A 63 -60.74 11.21 19.82
C GLY A 63 -60.28 9.78 19.58
N ALA A 64 -60.63 8.91 20.48
CA ALA A 64 -60.95 7.46 20.44
C ALA A 64 -60.49 6.58 19.25
N ALA A 65 -59.81 5.49 19.62
CA ALA A 65 -59.96 4.10 19.18
C ALA A 65 -59.68 3.72 17.72
N GLY A 66 -58.63 2.93 17.54
CA GLY A 66 -58.36 2.18 16.32
C GLY A 66 -56.96 1.61 16.31
N LEU A 67 -56.76 0.43 16.88
CA LEU A 67 -55.57 -0.42 16.81
C LEU A 67 -55.08 -0.57 15.37
N ASN A 68 -53.87 -0.14 15.08
CA ASN A 68 -52.90 -0.78 14.19
C ASN A 68 -51.57 -0.10 14.43
N ALA A 69 -50.87 -0.52 15.49
CA ALA A 69 -49.42 -0.31 15.60
C ALA A 69 -48.81 -1.22 14.57
N ALA A 70 -48.44 -0.65 13.40
CA ALA A 70 -47.47 -1.27 12.56
C ALA A 70 -46.19 -1.48 13.41
N PRO A 71 -45.56 -2.65 13.39
CA PRO A 71 -44.29 -2.81 14.07
C PRO A 71 -43.33 -1.83 13.43
N GLN A 72 -42.91 -0.83 14.22
CA GLN A 72 -41.67 -0.11 13.93
C GLN A 72 -40.62 -1.20 13.72
N ALA A 73 -40.21 -1.39 12.47
CA ALA A 73 -39.03 -2.20 12.18
C ALA A 73 -37.94 -1.58 13.05
N ALA A 74 -37.56 -2.30 14.10
CA ALA A 74 -36.32 -2.03 14.80
C ALA A 74 -35.26 -2.02 13.69
N GLU A 75 -34.66 -0.85 13.42
CA GLU A 75 -33.43 -0.81 12.67
C GLU A 75 -32.53 -1.79 13.41
N ALA A 76 -32.32 -2.94 12.80
CA ALA A 76 -31.38 -3.92 13.31
C ALA A 76 -30.06 -3.14 13.43
N ALA A 77 -29.60 -2.94 14.66
CA ALA A 77 -28.31 -2.36 14.93
C ALA A 77 -27.33 -3.12 14.06
N SER A 78 -26.81 -2.47 13.03
CA SER A 78 -25.84 -3.05 12.12
C SER A 78 -24.68 -3.54 12.99
N SER A 79 -24.57 -4.86 13.17
CA SER A 79 -23.49 -5.43 13.94
C SER A 79 -22.20 -4.98 13.27
N LYS A 80 -21.39 -4.20 13.99
CA LYS A 80 -20.09 -3.75 13.49
C LYS A 80 -19.26 -4.99 13.14
N MET A 81 -18.84 -5.08 11.89
CA MET A 81 -18.07 -6.21 11.39
C MET A 81 -16.60 -6.16 11.81
N TRP A 82 -16.14 -4.98 12.24
CA TRP A 82 -14.77 -4.74 12.67
C TRP A 82 -14.72 -4.10 14.05
N THR A 83 -13.80 -4.57 14.88
CA THR A 83 -13.63 -4.09 16.26
C THR A 83 -12.21 -3.55 16.45
N PRO A 84 -12.04 -2.32 17.01
CA PRO A 84 -10.74 -1.79 17.35
C PRO A 84 -10.03 -2.64 18.41
N VAL A 85 -8.73 -2.87 18.19
CA VAL A 85 -7.84 -3.56 19.14
C VAL A 85 -6.83 -2.55 19.68
N PRO A 86 -6.72 -2.37 21.00
CA PRO A 86 -5.77 -1.44 21.58
C PRO A 86 -4.33 -1.91 21.35
N LEU A 87 -3.45 -0.96 21.05
CA LEU A 87 -2.03 -1.18 20.86
C LEU A 87 -1.21 -0.39 21.89
N PRO A 88 0.03 -0.83 22.21
CA PRO A 88 0.92 -0.15 23.13
C PRO A 88 1.56 1.14 22.56
N PHE A 89 1.26 1.50 21.32
CA PHE A 89 1.75 2.70 20.62
C PHE A 89 0.69 3.26 19.67
N SER A 90 0.90 4.51 19.23
CA SER A 90 -0.03 5.25 18.36
C SER A 90 0.58 5.61 17.00
N ASP A 91 1.51 4.80 16.51
CA ASP A 91 2.19 5.05 15.24
C ASP A 91 1.40 4.51 14.05
N THR A 92 1.75 4.97 12.84
CA THR A 92 1.19 4.41 11.60
C THR A 92 1.64 2.97 11.44
N LEU A 93 0.67 2.08 11.20
CA LEU A 93 0.87 0.66 10.97
C LEU A 93 1.07 0.39 9.48
N TYR A 94 1.98 -0.51 9.13
CA TYR A 94 2.29 -0.83 7.74
C TYR A 94 1.96 -2.25 7.34
N ASP A 95 2.30 -3.24 8.17
CA ASP A 95 2.06 -4.64 7.84
C ASP A 95 1.86 -5.50 9.09
N ILE A 96 1.22 -6.65 8.89
CA ILE A 96 0.94 -7.64 9.91
C ILE A 96 1.10 -9.02 9.30
N ASP A 97 1.71 -9.95 10.02
CA ASP A 97 1.77 -11.35 9.61
C ASP A 97 1.77 -12.30 10.81
N PHE A 98 1.34 -13.53 10.55
CA PHE A 98 1.19 -14.58 11.55
C PHE A 98 1.96 -15.83 11.14
N ASP A 99 2.67 -16.44 12.08
CA ASP A 99 3.31 -17.74 11.89
C ASP A 99 2.41 -18.89 12.35
N SER A 100 1.38 -18.58 13.16
CA SER A 100 0.35 -19.52 13.59
C SER A 100 -0.98 -18.79 13.85
N GLU A 101 -2.05 -19.52 14.14
CA GLU A 101 -3.35 -18.93 14.49
C GLU A 101 -3.29 -18.00 15.71
N THR A 102 -2.36 -18.25 16.63
CA THR A 102 -2.26 -17.49 17.89
C THR A 102 -1.08 -16.54 17.93
N HIS A 103 -0.03 -16.77 17.16
CA HIS A 103 1.22 -16.03 17.23
C HIS A 103 1.46 -15.22 15.95
N GLY A 104 1.76 -13.95 16.11
CA GLY A 104 1.99 -13.02 14.99
C GLY A 104 2.65 -11.71 15.39
N TYR A 105 2.97 -10.92 14.38
CA TYR A 105 3.68 -9.66 14.52
C TYR A 105 3.04 -8.54 13.71
N LEU A 106 3.16 -7.34 14.23
CA LEU A 106 2.70 -6.10 13.64
C LEU A 106 3.86 -5.11 13.56
N VAL A 107 4.01 -4.44 12.42
CA VAL A 107 5.10 -3.50 12.17
C VAL A 107 4.59 -2.12 11.73
N GLY A 108 5.36 -1.07 12.03
CA GLY A 108 4.94 0.30 11.78
C GLY A 108 6.06 1.34 11.75
N ALA A 109 5.63 2.60 11.80
CA ALA A 109 6.50 3.77 11.84
C ALA A 109 7.27 3.85 13.17
N ARG A 110 8.35 4.63 13.16
CA ARG A 110 9.16 4.97 14.34
C ARG A 110 9.61 3.78 15.18
N GLY A 111 9.93 2.67 14.53
CA GLY A 111 10.37 1.47 15.20
C GLY A 111 9.26 0.64 15.85
N SER A 112 7.98 0.97 15.57
CA SER A 112 6.86 0.22 16.11
C SER A 112 6.90 -1.22 15.65
N PHE A 113 6.97 -2.12 16.62
CA PHE A 113 7.01 -3.56 16.48
C PHE A 113 6.25 -4.19 17.66
N ALA A 114 5.25 -4.99 17.39
CA ALA A 114 4.48 -5.64 18.42
C ALA A 114 4.27 -7.12 18.10
N GLU A 115 4.15 -7.91 19.15
CA GLU A 115 3.92 -9.35 19.12
C GLU A 115 2.60 -9.69 19.79
N THR A 116 1.89 -10.66 19.25
CA THR A 116 0.72 -11.30 19.88
C THR A 116 0.95 -12.77 20.07
N ASN A 117 0.44 -13.33 21.17
CA ASN A 117 0.45 -14.77 21.46
C ASN A 117 -0.97 -15.33 21.65
N ASP A 118 -2.01 -14.54 21.37
CA ASP A 118 -3.41 -14.88 21.60
C ASP A 118 -4.31 -14.63 20.36
N GLY A 119 -3.71 -14.63 19.17
CA GLY A 119 -4.41 -14.42 17.91
C GLY A 119 -4.83 -12.96 17.72
N GLY A 120 -4.03 -12.03 18.22
CA GLY A 120 -4.23 -10.60 18.04
C GLY A 120 -5.30 -9.98 18.94
N LYS A 121 -5.66 -10.65 20.04
CA LYS A 121 -6.55 -10.04 21.07
C LYS A 121 -5.78 -9.01 21.89
N THR A 122 -4.52 -9.33 22.21
CA THR A 122 -3.58 -8.42 22.90
C THR A 122 -2.26 -8.36 22.15
N TRP A 123 -1.58 -7.21 22.27
CA TRP A 123 -0.31 -6.93 21.60
C TRP A 123 0.70 -6.36 22.58
N GLU A 124 1.91 -6.89 22.58
CA GLU A 124 3.02 -6.45 23.38
C GLU A 124 4.09 -5.78 22.52
N ALA A 125 4.54 -4.59 22.93
CA ALA A 125 5.62 -3.90 22.22
C ALA A 125 6.93 -4.68 22.35
N ARG A 126 7.65 -4.82 21.22
CA ARG A 126 8.99 -5.42 21.17
C ARG A 126 10.01 -4.36 20.76
N SER A 127 11.20 -4.44 21.30
CA SER A 127 12.31 -3.57 20.95
C SER A 127 13.55 -4.38 20.62
N PHE A 128 14.39 -3.85 19.74
CA PHE A 128 15.62 -4.46 19.30
C PHE A 128 16.80 -3.68 19.88
N SER A 129 17.39 -4.17 20.96
CA SER A 129 18.56 -3.56 21.61
C SER A 129 19.87 -3.76 20.86
N ASN A 130 19.88 -4.62 19.84
CA ASN A 130 21.04 -5.04 19.06
C ASN A 130 21.07 -4.49 17.62
N LEU A 131 20.17 -3.57 17.28
CA LEU A 131 20.13 -2.93 15.96
C LEU A 131 20.96 -1.62 15.95
N ASP A 132 22.24 -1.68 16.20
CA ASP A 132 23.18 -0.54 16.26
C ASP A 132 22.81 0.51 17.33
N PRO A 133 23.30 0.34 18.59
CA PRO A 133 23.07 1.32 19.66
C PRO A 133 23.81 2.65 19.46
N GLU A 134 24.71 2.75 18.46
CA GLU A 134 25.51 3.96 18.19
C GLU A 134 24.85 4.90 17.18
N GLU A 135 23.85 4.43 16.40
CA GLU A 135 23.13 5.26 15.46
C GLU A 135 21.74 5.57 16.02
N GLU A 136 21.46 6.86 16.29
CA GLU A 136 20.12 7.37 16.61
C GLU A 136 19.16 7.29 15.40
N VAL A 137 19.13 6.14 14.72
CA VAL A 137 18.32 5.92 13.53
C VAL A 137 16.95 5.39 13.93
N THR A 138 15.94 6.16 13.63
CA THR A 138 14.55 5.72 13.79
C THR A 138 14.11 4.94 12.56
N TYR A 139 14.11 3.62 12.64
CA TYR A 139 13.64 2.76 11.55
C TYR A 139 12.12 2.83 11.40
N ARG A 140 11.65 2.66 10.16
CA ARG A 140 10.27 2.32 9.83
C ARG A 140 10.26 0.89 9.35
N PHE A 141 9.67 -0.02 10.09
CA PHE A 141 9.48 -1.40 9.66
C PHE A 141 8.26 -1.45 8.73
N GLN A 142 8.47 -1.81 7.48
CA GLN A 142 7.46 -1.66 6.43
C GLN A 142 6.79 -2.96 6.03
N ILE A 143 7.52 -4.07 6.08
CA ILE A 143 7.06 -5.38 5.63
C ILE A 143 7.51 -6.42 6.63
N ILE A 144 6.63 -7.36 6.93
CA ILE A 144 6.92 -8.54 7.71
C ILE A 144 6.37 -9.77 7.00
N SER A 145 7.11 -10.88 6.99
CA SER A 145 6.65 -12.13 6.41
C SER A 145 7.14 -13.32 7.21
N PHE A 146 6.23 -14.22 7.56
CA PHE A 146 6.50 -15.43 8.33
C PHE A 146 6.09 -16.69 7.57
N LYS A 147 6.87 -17.75 7.75
CA LYS A 147 6.54 -19.11 7.30
C LYS A 147 7.28 -20.13 8.17
N ASP A 148 6.53 -21.07 8.78
CA ASP A 148 7.06 -22.20 9.54
C ASP A 148 8.07 -21.78 10.65
N GLY A 149 7.76 -20.68 11.38
CA GLY A 149 8.60 -20.11 12.44
C GLY A 149 9.80 -19.31 11.94
N GLU A 150 10.00 -19.17 10.64
CA GLU A 150 11.01 -18.30 10.04
C GLU A 150 10.39 -16.98 9.58
N GLY A 151 10.98 -15.86 10.01
CA GLY A 151 10.45 -14.54 9.74
C GLY A 151 11.47 -13.57 9.15
N TRP A 152 10.99 -12.64 8.35
CA TRP A 152 11.77 -11.59 7.72
C TRP A 152 11.08 -10.24 7.90
N VAL A 153 11.86 -9.20 8.14
CA VAL A 153 11.39 -7.81 8.23
C VAL A 153 12.21 -6.92 7.33
N LEU A 154 11.53 -6.05 6.59
CA LEU A 154 12.15 -4.95 5.85
C LEU A 154 11.83 -3.62 6.52
N GLY A 155 12.84 -2.75 6.59
CA GLY A 155 12.72 -1.40 7.16
C GLY A 155 13.41 -0.32 6.32
N LYS A 156 13.11 0.94 6.68
CA LYS A 156 13.76 2.14 6.13
C LYS A 156 14.28 3.03 7.26
N PRO A 157 15.49 3.57 7.19
CA PRO A 157 16.52 3.32 6.14
C PRO A 157 16.72 1.83 5.92
N THR A 158 17.35 1.46 4.79
CA THR A 158 17.44 0.07 4.34
C THR A 158 17.95 -0.87 5.43
N LEU A 159 17.08 -1.73 5.91
CA LEU A 159 17.30 -2.72 6.95
C LEU A 159 16.59 -4.01 6.58
N MET A 160 17.28 -5.14 6.75
CA MET A 160 16.67 -6.46 6.67
C MET A 160 16.97 -7.24 7.94
N LEU A 161 15.93 -7.75 8.60
CA LEU A 161 16.03 -8.61 9.76
C LEU A 161 15.53 -10.00 9.42
N HIS A 162 16.08 -10.99 10.08
CA HIS A 162 15.73 -12.38 9.93
C HIS A 162 15.67 -13.09 11.30
N THR A 163 14.70 -13.97 11.45
CA THR A 163 14.57 -14.87 12.60
C THR A 163 14.35 -16.32 12.15
N LYS A 164 14.83 -17.28 12.93
CA LYS A 164 14.62 -18.74 12.73
C LYS A 164 13.87 -19.40 13.87
N ASP A 165 13.53 -18.63 14.87
CA ASP A 165 13.01 -19.13 16.14
C ASP A 165 11.67 -18.44 16.51
N ALA A 166 10.85 -18.18 15.50
CA ALA A 166 9.55 -17.51 15.62
C ALA A 166 9.66 -16.14 16.31
N GLY A 167 10.71 -15.36 15.97
CA GLY A 167 10.91 -14.00 16.44
C GLY A 167 11.48 -13.85 17.84
N LYS A 168 11.92 -14.93 18.49
CA LYS A 168 12.61 -14.84 19.79
C LYS A 168 13.93 -14.11 19.68
N THR A 169 14.68 -14.38 18.61
CA THR A 169 15.90 -13.66 18.27
C THR A 169 15.86 -13.15 16.83
N TRP A 170 16.45 -12.00 16.59
CA TRP A 170 16.53 -11.36 15.28
C TRP A 170 17.97 -11.02 14.94
N GLU A 171 18.39 -11.36 13.75
CA GLU A 171 19.70 -10.99 13.19
C GLU A 171 19.54 -10.01 12.02
N ARG A 172 20.50 -9.07 11.89
CA ARG A 172 20.56 -8.17 10.74
C ARG A 172 21.23 -8.89 9.57
N ILE A 173 20.55 -8.92 8.42
CA ILE A 173 21.11 -9.47 7.18
C ILE A 173 21.75 -8.34 6.38
N PRO A 174 23.06 -8.41 6.12
CA PRO A 174 23.74 -7.41 5.31
C PRO A 174 23.30 -7.48 3.85
N LEU A 175 23.00 -6.33 3.28
CA LEU A 175 22.64 -6.20 1.88
C LEU A 175 23.81 -5.67 1.07
N SER A 176 23.96 -6.16 -0.16
CA SER A 176 25.01 -5.69 -1.06
C SER A 176 24.79 -4.23 -1.45
N PRO A 177 25.82 -3.36 -1.39
CA PRO A 177 25.73 -1.99 -1.89
C PRO A 177 25.54 -1.92 -3.43
N LYS A 178 25.72 -3.04 -4.14
CA LYS A 178 25.46 -3.16 -5.58
C LYS A 178 24.05 -3.63 -5.90
N LEU A 179 23.19 -3.78 -4.89
CA LEU A 179 21.80 -4.15 -5.11
C LEU A 179 21.12 -3.08 -5.97
N PRO A 180 20.45 -3.44 -7.08
CA PRO A 180 19.73 -2.46 -7.90
C PRO A 180 18.45 -2.00 -7.19
N GLY A 181 18.47 -0.79 -6.67
CA GLY A 181 17.37 -0.22 -5.86
C GLY A 181 17.35 -0.73 -4.42
N GLU A 182 16.35 -0.29 -3.67
CA GLU A 182 16.11 -0.71 -2.29
C GLU A 182 15.15 -1.91 -2.25
N PRO A 183 15.29 -2.84 -1.30
CA PRO A 183 14.28 -3.86 -1.06
C PRO A 183 12.93 -3.23 -0.73
N THR A 184 11.88 -3.72 -1.37
CA THR A 184 10.50 -3.22 -1.23
C THR A 184 9.49 -4.34 -0.96
N ALA A 185 9.89 -5.60 -1.13
CA ALA A 185 9.13 -6.76 -0.71
C ALA A 185 10.08 -7.86 -0.22
N ILE A 186 9.62 -8.64 0.73
CA ILE A 186 10.24 -9.88 1.22
C ILE A 186 9.14 -10.90 1.50
N LEU A 187 9.34 -12.13 1.09
CA LEU A 187 8.45 -13.25 1.39
C LEU A 187 9.27 -14.41 1.95
N SER A 188 8.88 -14.91 3.11
CA SER A 188 9.41 -16.11 3.72
C SER A 188 8.80 -17.35 3.07
N PHE A 189 9.64 -18.34 2.73
CA PHE A 189 9.19 -19.68 2.35
C PHE A 189 9.49 -20.70 3.44
N GLY A 190 10.09 -20.26 4.55
CA GLY A 190 10.62 -21.15 5.58
C GLY A 190 11.89 -21.89 5.12
N ASN A 191 12.48 -22.68 6.04
CA ASN A 191 13.65 -23.51 5.74
C ASN A 191 14.84 -22.76 5.11
N ASN A 192 15.14 -21.56 5.61
CA ASN A 192 16.20 -20.64 5.14
C ASN A 192 15.96 -20.10 3.71
N LYS A 193 14.73 -20.16 3.21
CA LYS A 193 14.37 -19.67 1.88
C LYS A 193 13.52 -18.41 1.96
N ALA A 194 13.84 -17.43 1.12
CA ALA A 194 13.04 -16.22 0.96
C ALA A 194 13.20 -15.66 -0.45
N GLU A 195 12.24 -14.84 -0.84
CA GLU A 195 12.26 -14.07 -2.09
C GLU A 195 12.15 -12.58 -1.78
N MET A 196 12.99 -11.78 -2.41
CA MET A 196 13.07 -10.33 -2.24
C MET A 196 12.88 -9.62 -3.58
N VAL A 197 12.09 -8.55 -3.58
CA VAL A 197 11.96 -7.65 -4.73
C VAL A 197 12.51 -6.28 -4.37
N THR A 198 13.17 -5.63 -5.32
CA THR A 198 13.68 -4.27 -5.14
C THR A 198 12.81 -3.24 -5.85
N SER A 199 12.97 -1.97 -5.49
CA SER A 199 12.29 -0.84 -6.12
C SER A 199 12.57 -0.70 -7.62
N GLN A 200 13.65 -1.31 -8.13
CA GLN A 200 13.95 -1.37 -9.57
C GLN A 200 13.47 -2.66 -10.24
N GLY A 201 12.69 -3.48 -9.54
CA GLY A 201 12.11 -4.72 -10.08
C GLY A 201 13.09 -5.89 -10.18
N ALA A 202 14.24 -5.84 -9.50
CA ALA A 202 15.07 -7.02 -9.38
C ALA A 202 14.42 -8.01 -8.40
N VAL A 203 14.27 -9.26 -8.83
CA VAL A 203 13.74 -10.36 -8.02
C VAL A 203 14.90 -11.28 -7.65
N TYR A 204 15.08 -11.52 -6.36
CA TYR A 204 16.13 -12.35 -5.81
C TYR A 204 15.59 -13.43 -4.90
N VAL A 205 16.18 -14.62 -4.96
CA VAL A 205 15.89 -15.70 -4.02
C VAL A 205 17.14 -16.05 -3.21
N THR A 206 16.91 -16.42 -1.96
CA THR A 206 17.91 -17.06 -1.09
C THR A 206 17.45 -18.45 -0.70
N GLU A 207 18.40 -19.36 -0.50
CA GLU A 207 18.19 -20.71 0.04
C GLU A 207 19.04 -20.97 1.28
N ASN A 208 19.69 -19.92 1.81
CA ASN A 208 20.63 -20.02 2.91
C ASN A 208 20.53 -18.85 3.89
N ALA A 209 19.29 -18.45 4.20
CA ALA A 209 18.98 -17.41 5.17
C ALA A 209 19.65 -16.06 4.84
N GLY A 210 19.59 -15.65 3.57
CA GLY A 210 20.09 -14.34 3.14
C GLY A 210 21.63 -14.21 3.00
N ARG A 211 22.37 -15.29 3.21
CA ARG A 211 23.84 -15.25 3.02
C ARG A 211 24.22 -15.02 1.56
N ASN A 212 23.46 -15.58 0.64
CA ASN A 212 23.59 -15.37 -0.79
C ASN A 212 22.23 -15.18 -1.43
N TRP A 213 22.17 -14.30 -2.42
CA TRP A 213 20.96 -14.00 -3.20
C TRP A 213 21.22 -14.26 -4.68
N LYS A 214 20.31 -14.99 -5.33
CA LYS A 214 20.37 -15.31 -6.75
C LYS A 214 19.27 -14.56 -7.48
N ALA A 215 19.64 -13.77 -8.50
CA ALA A 215 18.67 -13.06 -9.34
C ALA A 215 17.81 -14.03 -10.15
N GLN A 216 16.52 -13.71 -10.27
CA GLN A 216 15.53 -14.44 -11.06
C GLN A 216 15.24 -13.72 -12.39
N VAL A 217 15.37 -12.39 -12.42
CA VAL A 217 15.22 -11.58 -13.64
C VAL A 217 16.59 -11.24 -14.21
N LYS A 218 16.68 -11.11 -15.54
CA LYS A 218 17.94 -10.79 -16.24
C LYS A 218 18.29 -9.31 -16.20
N GLU A 219 17.30 -8.44 -16.10
CA GLU A 219 17.50 -6.99 -16.10
C GLU A 219 16.47 -6.27 -15.23
N THR A 220 16.78 -5.05 -14.82
CA THR A 220 15.84 -4.16 -14.12
C THR A 220 14.73 -3.68 -15.05
N ILE A 221 13.65 -3.14 -14.46
CA ILE A 221 12.53 -2.57 -15.25
C ILE A 221 13.02 -1.43 -16.14
N ASP A 222 13.93 -0.58 -15.63
CA ASP A 222 14.49 0.53 -16.43
C ASP A 222 15.24 0.02 -17.68
N ALA A 223 16.07 -1.00 -17.52
CA ALA A 223 16.76 -1.63 -18.65
C ALA A 223 15.76 -2.28 -19.63
N THR A 224 14.72 -2.96 -19.12
CA THR A 224 13.64 -3.53 -19.93
C THR A 224 12.93 -2.44 -20.74
N LEU A 225 12.51 -1.34 -20.11
CA LEU A 225 11.81 -0.25 -20.80
C LEU A 225 12.69 0.43 -21.84
N ASN A 226 13.98 0.62 -21.56
CA ASN A 226 14.94 1.19 -22.53
C ASN A 226 15.11 0.27 -23.77
N ARG A 227 15.16 -1.05 -23.56
CA ARG A 227 15.23 -2.04 -24.65
C ARG A 227 13.99 -2.07 -25.52
N ILE A 228 12.82 -1.88 -24.92
CA ILE A 228 11.52 -1.89 -25.60
C ILE A 228 10.96 -0.48 -25.81
N SER A 229 11.80 0.53 -25.89
CA SER A 229 11.41 1.94 -25.96
C SER A 229 10.39 2.28 -27.05
N SER A 230 10.24 1.44 -28.05
CA SER A 230 9.19 1.52 -29.08
C SER A 230 7.91 0.74 -28.74
N SER A 231 7.79 0.22 -27.55
CA SER A 231 6.71 -0.70 -27.14
C SER A 231 5.31 -0.08 -27.11
N GLY A 232 5.20 1.23 -27.24
CA GLY A 232 3.90 1.92 -27.20
C GLY A 232 3.24 1.97 -25.83
N VAL A 233 3.95 1.61 -24.74
CA VAL A 233 3.41 1.72 -23.38
C VAL A 233 3.28 3.20 -23.00
N SER A 234 2.05 3.65 -22.81
CA SER A 234 1.74 5.03 -22.44
C SER A 234 2.29 5.36 -21.05
N GLY A 235 3.11 6.40 -20.98
CA GLY A 235 3.68 6.88 -19.71
C GLY A 235 5.02 6.25 -19.34
N ALA A 236 5.61 5.37 -20.15
CA ALA A 236 6.94 4.82 -19.90
C ALA A 236 8.03 5.89 -19.78
N SER A 237 7.93 6.98 -20.54
CA SER A 237 8.82 8.16 -20.46
C SER A 237 8.79 8.88 -19.10
N TYR A 238 7.77 8.65 -18.29
CA TYR A 238 7.65 9.19 -16.93
C TYR A 238 8.09 8.20 -15.84
N PHE A 239 8.64 7.06 -16.20
CA PHE A 239 9.21 6.13 -15.25
C PHE A 239 10.48 6.72 -14.64
N THR A 240 10.59 6.66 -13.32
CA THR A 240 11.70 7.25 -12.57
C THR A 240 12.68 6.19 -12.04
N GLY A 241 12.66 4.99 -12.62
CA GLY A 241 13.51 3.88 -12.21
C GLY A 241 13.01 3.13 -10.98
N SER A 242 11.75 3.34 -10.54
CA SER A 242 11.20 2.69 -9.36
C SER A 242 9.73 2.24 -9.53
N ILE A 243 9.36 1.22 -8.77
CA ILE A 243 7.98 0.79 -8.55
C ILE A 243 7.55 1.18 -7.14
N ILE A 244 6.26 1.48 -6.97
CA ILE A 244 5.72 1.94 -5.69
C ILE A 244 4.99 0.84 -4.94
N ASN A 245 4.52 -0.16 -5.65
CA ASN A 245 3.71 -1.23 -5.11
C ASN A 245 3.97 -2.52 -5.88
N GLN A 246 4.16 -3.61 -5.18
CA GLN A 246 4.28 -4.94 -5.76
C GLN A 246 3.58 -5.94 -4.89
N VAL A 247 2.86 -6.83 -5.50
CA VAL A 247 2.19 -7.96 -4.87
C VAL A 247 2.56 -9.24 -5.60
N ARG A 248 2.57 -10.34 -4.87
CA ARG A 248 2.87 -11.67 -5.37
C ARG A 248 1.68 -12.59 -5.13
N ASP A 249 1.37 -13.44 -6.10
CA ASP A 249 0.39 -14.50 -5.92
C ASP A 249 1.03 -15.81 -5.43
N ASP A 250 0.20 -16.80 -5.10
CA ASP A 250 0.66 -18.08 -4.58
C ASP A 250 1.50 -18.89 -5.58
N ASP A 251 1.28 -18.69 -6.88
CA ASP A 251 2.04 -19.35 -7.95
C ASP A 251 3.37 -18.64 -8.26
N GLY A 252 3.62 -17.47 -7.66
CA GLY A 252 4.85 -16.69 -7.80
C GLY A 252 4.79 -15.58 -8.82
N ALA A 253 3.62 -15.33 -9.43
CA ALA A 253 3.45 -14.19 -10.32
C ALA A 253 3.45 -12.87 -9.53
N TYR A 254 4.10 -11.86 -10.07
CA TYR A 254 4.14 -10.51 -9.52
C TYR A 254 3.34 -9.54 -10.37
N LEU A 255 2.72 -8.60 -9.66
CA LEU A 255 2.11 -7.41 -10.20
C LEU A 255 2.76 -6.20 -9.54
N ALA A 256 3.21 -5.22 -10.32
CA ALA A 256 3.87 -4.02 -9.83
C ALA A 256 3.33 -2.75 -10.49
N VAL A 257 3.22 -1.67 -9.72
CA VAL A 257 2.78 -0.36 -10.21
C VAL A 257 3.99 0.53 -10.44
N SER A 258 4.07 1.19 -11.59
CA SER A 258 5.13 2.15 -11.89
C SER A 258 5.09 3.35 -10.94
N SER A 259 6.25 3.98 -10.70
CA SER A 259 6.47 5.02 -9.70
C SER A 259 5.46 6.18 -9.68
N ARG A 260 4.82 6.48 -10.80
CA ARG A 260 3.79 7.53 -10.91
C ARG A 260 2.39 6.99 -11.22
N GLY A 261 2.18 5.67 -11.18
CA GLY A 261 0.90 5.05 -11.51
C GLY A 261 0.47 5.24 -12.96
N ASN A 262 1.42 5.39 -13.89
CA ASN A 262 1.13 5.61 -15.30
C ASN A 262 0.88 4.33 -16.07
N PHE A 263 1.47 3.23 -15.62
CA PHE A 263 1.33 1.88 -16.16
C PHE A 263 1.63 0.86 -15.06
N PHE A 264 1.42 -0.39 -15.30
CA PHE A 264 1.75 -1.49 -14.39
C PHE A 264 2.55 -2.57 -15.11
N LEU A 265 3.10 -3.49 -14.36
CA LEU A 265 3.98 -4.54 -14.87
C LEU A 265 3.58 -5.87 -14.25
N THR A 266 3.77 -6.95 -15.02
CA THR A 266 3.65 -8.32 -14.53
C THR A 266 4.96 -9.07 -14.74
N TRP A 267 5.20 -10.06 -13.88
CA TRP A 267 6.31 -11.00 -14.02
C TRP A 267 5.87 -12.37 -13.52
N GLU A 268 6.27 -13.42 -14.21
CA GLU A 268 6.03 -14.80 -13.84
C GLU A 268 7.34 -15.55 -13.61
N PRO A 269 7.40 -16.54 -12.71
CA PRO A 269 8.57 -17.37 -12.49
C PRO A 269 9.10 -17.98 -13.78
N GLY A 270 10.40 -17.81 -14.00
CA GLY A 270 11.06 -18.27 -15.23
C GLY A 270 11.05 -17.27 -16.39
N SER A 271 10.33 -16.16 -16.28
CA SER A 271 10.40 -15.07 -17.25
C SER A 271 11.70 -14.28 -17.05
N ASP A 272 12.34 -13.95 -18.17
CA ASP A 272 13.60 -13.16 -18.14
C ASP A 272 13.37 -11.71 -17.77
N PHE A 273 12.17 -11.16 -18.05
CA PHE A 273 11.86 -9.75 -18.01
C PHE A 273 10.46 -9.47 -17.46
N TRP A 274 10.27 -8.28 -16.93
CA TRP A 274 8.96 -7.74 -16.62
C TRP A 274 8.21 -7.35 -17.91
N ILE A 275 6.89 -7.56 -17.93
CA ILE A 275 6.02 -7.18 -19.04
C ILE A 275 5.23 -5.93 -18.62
N PRO A 276 5.44 -4.78 -19.29
CA PRO A 276 4.68 -3.57 -19.01
C PRO A 276 3.32 -3.57 -19.72
N HIS A 277 2.29 -3.05 -19.04
CA HIS A 277 0.91 -2.97 -19.51
C HIS A 277 0.36 -1.57 -19.39
N ASN A 278 -0.48 -1.17 -20.34
CA ASN A 278 -1.21 0.08 -20.29
C ASN A 278 -2.32 0.00 -19.22
N ARG A 279 -2.53 1.09 -18.48
CA ARG A 279 -3.56 1.16 -17.45
C ARG A 279 -5.00 1.26 -17.99
N GLY A 280 -5.18 1.51 -19.30
CA GLY A 280 -6.49 1.60 -19.95
C GLY A 280 -7.40 2.77 -19.48
N THR A 281 -6.87 3.70 -18.68
CA THR A 281 -7.61 4.82 -18.08
C THR A 281 -6.75 6.09 -18.00
N PRO A 282 -7.32 7.29 -18.09
CA PRO A 282 -6.55 8.53 -17.91
C PRO A 282 -6.11 8.78 -16.45
N ARG A 283 -6.76 8.13 -15.48
CA ARG A 283 -6.46 8.29 -14.05
C ARG A 283 -5.22 7.49 -13.66
N ARG A 284 -4.45 8.00 -12.70
CA ARG A 284 -3.27 7.29 -12.17
C ARG A 284 -3.67 6.14 -11.26
N ILE A 285 -2.95 5.06 -11.37
CA ILE A 285 -3.06 3.90 -10.48
C ILE A 285 -2.48 4.30 -9.12
N GLN A 286 -3.21 3.98 -8.04
CA GLN A 286 -2.75 4.13 -6.67
C GLN A 286 -2.24 2.80 -6.10
N ASN A 287 -3.02 1.74 -6.29
CA ASN A 287 -2.69 0.39 -5.84
C ASN A 287 -3.26 -0.65 -6.79
N MET A 288 -2.69 -1.84 -6.78
CA MET A 288 -3.17 -3.01 -7.53
C MET A 288 -2.95 -4.29 -6.72
N GLY A 289 -3.74 -5.29 -7.03
CA GLY A 289 -3.57 -6.63 -6.46
C GLY A 289 -4.35 -7.68 -7.23
N PHE A 290 -4.33 -8.90 -6.70
CA PHE A 290 -4.96 -10.05 -7.31
C PHE A 290 -6.36 -10.28 -6.74
N VAL A 291 -7.30 -10.65 -7.60
CA VAL A 291 -8.62 -11.16 -7.21
C VAL A 291 -8.40 -12.50 -6.51
N GLU A 292 -8.92 -12.65 -5.29
CA GLU A 292 -8.75 -13.87 -4.47
C GLU A 292 -7.30 -14.38 -4.39
N GLY A 293 -6.30 -13.47 -4.39
CA GLY A 293 -4.89 -13.81 -4.25
C GLY A 293 -4.24 -14.48 -5.48
N SER A 294 -4.90 -14.54 -6.64
CA SER A 294 -4.33 -15.19 -7.82
C SER A 294 -4.58 -14.43 -9.11
N ILE A 295 -3.54 -14.28 -9.92
CA ILE A 295 -3.64 -13.67 -11.25
C ILE A 295 -4.61 -14.43 -12.16
N LYS A 296 -4.76 -15.75 -11.97
CA LYS A 296 -5.69 -16.59 -12.70
C LYS A 296 -7.16 -16.24 -12.46
N LYS A 297 -7.46 -15.60 -11.34
CA LYS A 297 -8.80 -15.12 -10.98
C LYS A 297 -9.03 -13.67 -11.39
N GLY A 298 -7.98 -12.95 -11.72
CA GLY A 298 -8.01 -11.58 -12.19
C GLY A 298 -7.18 -10.63 -11.36
N VAL A 299 -7.26 -9.35 -11.71
CA VAL A 299 -6.56 -8.27 -11.03
C VAL A 299 -7.52 -7.12 -10.73
N TRP A 300 -7.23 -6.39 -9.68
CA TRP A 300 -7.92 -5.14 -9.37
C TRP A 300 -6.94 -3.97 -9.38
N MET A 301 -7.46 -2.76 -9.63
CA MET A 301 -6.71 -1.52 -9.47
C MET A 301 -7.55 -0.44 -8.81
N THR A 302 -6.94 0.31 -7.92
CA THR A 302 -7.50 1.55 -7.38
C THR A 302 -6.88 2.75 -8.08
N LEU A 303 -7.70 3.76 -8.30
CA LEU A 303 -7.31 4.96 -9.06
C LEU A 303 -7.53 6.22 -8.22
N ASN A 304 -6.79 7.26 -8.56
CA ASN A 304 -7.02 8.59 -7.99
C ASN A 304 -8.50 9.01 -8.13
N GLY A 305 -9.06 9.50 -7.01
CA GLY A 305 -10.47 9.89 -6.91
C GLY A 305 -11.40 8.75 -6.48
N GLY A 306 -10.85 7.70 -5.86
CA GLY A 306 -11.63 6.66 -5.19
C GLY A 306 -12.35 5.71 -6.13
N LYS A 307 -11.78 5.44 -7.30
CA LYS A 307 -12.30 4.47 -8.25
C LYS A 307 -11.65 3.12 -8.03
N LEU A 308 -12.43 2.06 -8.15
CA LEU A 308 -11.98 0.68 -8.13
C LEU A 308 -12.38 0.01 -9.45
N LEU A 309 -11.40 -0.60 -10.11
CA LEU A 309 -11.58 -1.35 -11.35
C LEU A 309 -11.16 -2.80 -11.12
N ILE A 310 -11.88 -3.72 -11.68
CA ILE A 310 -11.62 -5.16 -11.58
C ILE A 310 -11.62 -5.76 -12.97
N SER A 311 -10.59 -6.53 -13.29
CA SER A 311 -10.52 -7.42 -14.45
C SER A 311 -10.79 -8.85 -13.96
N PRO A 312 -11.97 -9.43 -14.24
CA PRO A 312 -12.39 -10.70 -13.64
C PRO A 312 -11.83 -11.95 -14.35
N LYS A 313 -11.02 -11.75 -15.38
CA LYS A 313 -10.43 -12.85 -16.14
C LYS A 313 -8.92 -12.81 -16.04
N GLN A 314 -8.32 -14.00 -16.02
CA GLN A 314 -6.90 -14.12 -16.27
C GLN A 314 -6.62 -13.62 -17.69
N PRO A 315 -5.86 -12.57 -17.85
CA PRO A 315 -5.38 -12.12 -19.13
C PRO A 315 -4.25 -13.04 -19.62
N ASP A 316 -3.99 -13.01 -20.90
CA ASP A 316 -2.70 -13.43 -21.42
C ASP A 316 -1.67 -12.38 -21.00
N LEU A 317 -0.78 -12.72 -20.08
CA LEU A 317 0.22 -11.79 -19.52
C LEU A 317 1.24 -11.30 -20.56
N THR A 318 1.27 -11.91 -21.75
CA THR A 318 2.11 -11.45 -22.87
C THR A 318 1.44 -10.39 -23.73
N ARG A 319 0.15 -10.10 -23.47
CA ARG A 319 -0.66 -9.14 -24.21
C ARG A 319 -1.24 -8.09 -23.28
N ASP A 320 -1.62 -6.96 -23.84
CA ASP A 320 -2.25 -5.84 -23.12
C ASP A 320 -3.78 -5.95 -23.24
N ASP A 321 -4.33 -7.08 -22.81
CA ASP A 321 -5.75 -7.45 -22.94
C ASP A 321 -6.54 -7.49 -21.62
N PHE A 322 -6.06 -6.76 -20.61
CA PHE A 322 -6.78 -6.58 -19.36
C PHE A 322 -8.08 -5.78 -19.55
N GLU A 323 -9.21 -6.43 -19.45
CA GLU A 323 -10.52 -5.79 -19.54
C GLU A 323 -11.00 -5.35 -18.15
N PHE A 324 -10.70 -4.10 -17.79
CA PHE A 324 -11.12 -3.54 -16.52
C PHE A 324 -12.57 -3.04 -16.54
N LYS A 325 -13.35 -3.42 -15.54
CA LYS A 325 -14.71 -2.92 -15.28
C LYS A 325 -14.72 -2.14 -13.97
N GLU A 326 -15.36 -0.96 -13.97
CA GLU A 326 -15.52 -0.15 -12.76
C GLU A 326 -16.54 -0.81 -11.84
N ALA A 327 -16.17 -0.98 -10.55
CA ALA A 327 -17.06 -1.43 -9.50
C ALA A 327 -18.03 -0.31 -9.08
N ASP A 328 -19.25 -0.67 -8.71
CA ASP A 328 -20.21 0.28 -8.13
C ASP A 328 -19.85 0.54 -6.66
N ILE A 329 -19.00 1.56 -6.43
CA ILE A 329 -18.59 2.00 -5.11
C ILE A 329 -18.74 3.51 -4.99
N LYS A 330 -19.40 3.98 -3.92
CA LYS A 330 -19.65 5.40 -3.67
C LYS A 330 -18.70 5.92 -2.59
N THR A 331 -17.52 6.31 -2.98
CA THR A 331 -16.46 6.76 -2.05
C THR A 331 -16.58 8.23 -1.64
N GLY A 332 -17.43 9.03 -2.29
CA GLY A 332 -17.48 10.47 -2.05
C GLY A 332 -16.20 11.21 -2.44
N GLY A 333 -15.31 10.56 -3.22
CA GLY A 333 -14.01 11.12 -3.62
C GLY A 333 -12.85 10.71 -2.70
N TYR A 334 -13.09 10.02 -1.59
CA TYR A 334 -12.03 9.44 -0.78
C TYR A 334 -11.29 8.35 -1.56
N GLY A 335 -9.96 8.34 -1.45
CA GLY A 335 -9.12 7.33 -2.10
C GLY A 335 -9.33 5.95 -1.47
N ILE A 336 -9.38 4.91 -2.30
CA ILE A 336 -9.29 3.52 -1.85
C ILE A 336 -7.81 3.15 -1.83
N THR A 337 -7.32 2.76 -0.66
CA THR A 337 -5.90 2.44 -0.44
C THR A 337 -5.60 0.97 -0.64
N ASP A 338 -6.54 0.08 -0.26
CA ASP A 338 -6.35 -1.36 -0.38
C ASP A 338 -7.68 -2.12 -0.52
N VAL A 339 -7.59 -3.34 -1.10
CA VAL A 339 -8.73 -4.22 -1.34
C VAL A 339 -8.33 -5.67 -1.07
N ALA A 340 -9.14 -6.41 -0.32
CA ALA A 340 -8.90 -7.82 -0.02
C ALA A 340 -10.17 -8.67 -0.12
N TRP A 341 -10.03 -9.87 -0.66
CA TRP A 341 -11.05 -10.91 -0.69
C TRP A 341 -11.00 -11.74 0.59
N ARG A 342 -12.13 -11.79 1.32
CA ARG A 342 -12.30 -12.74 2.43
C ARG A 342 -12.83 -14.08 1.93
N THR A 343 -13.77 -14.03 1.02
CA THR A 343 -14.32 -15.18 0.29
C THR A 343 -14.53 -14.77 -1.18
N PRO A 344 -14.82 -15.68 -2.10
CA PRO A 344 -15.09 -15.31 -3.49
C PRO A 344 -16.19 -14.25 -3.66
N ASP A 345 -17.19 -14.24 -2.78
CA ASP A 345 -18.29 -13.28 -2.83
C ASP A 345 -18.08 -12.05 -1.93
N GLU A 346 -17.28 -12.17 -0.85
CA GLU A 346 -17.08 -11.09 0.11
C GLU A 346 -15.74 -10.39 -0.08
N VAL A 347 -15.80 -9.11 -0.43
CA VAL A 347 -14.66 -8.25 -0.72
C VAL A 347 -14.72 -7.01 0.14
N TRP A 348 -13.59 -6.66 0.74
CA TRP A 348 -13.44 -5.46 1.54
C TRP A 348 -12.52 -4.46 0.85
N ALA A 349 -12.90 -3.18 0.89
CA ALA A 349 -12.09 -2.06 0.43
C ALA A 349 -11.98 -1.03 1.55
N VAL A 350 -10.76 -0.52 1.77
CA VAL A 350 -10.47 0.45 2.83
C VAL A 350 -9.82 1.70 2.23
N GLY A 351 -9.92 2.83 2.93
CA GLY A 351 -9.36 4.05 2.36
C GLY A 351 -9.21 5.23 3.31
N GLY A 352 -9.11 6.40 2.70
CA GLY A 352 -8.96 7.67 3.38
C GLY A 352 -10.14 7.97 4.31
N SER A 353 -9.91 8.74 5.37
CA SER A 353 -10.89 9.06 6.42
C SER A 353 -11.52 7.82 7.06
N ASN A 354 -10.73 6.74 7.21
CA ASN A 354 -11.14 5.43 7.75
C ASN A 354 -12.39 4.84 7.09
N THR A 355 -12.63 5.16 5.81
CA THR A 355 -13.75 4.58 5.08
C THR A 355 -13.52 3.10 4.85
N MET A 356 -14.58 2.33 5.06
CA MET A 356 -14.64 0.89 4.79
C MET A 356 -15.84 0.58 3.93
N TYR A 357 -15.66 -0.34 2.99
CA TYR A 357 -16.71 -0.77 2.09
C TYR A 357 -16.69 -2.28 1.97
N VAL A 358 -17.86 -2.90 1.89
CA VAL A 358 -18.02 -4.34 1.71
C VAL A 358 -18.85 -4.63 0.47
N SER A 359 -18.40 -5.56 -0.34
CA SER A 359 -19.16 -6.22 -1.40
C SER A 359 -19.52 -7.62 -0.95
N LYS A 360 -20.72 -8.08 -1.33
CA LYS A 360 -21.21 -9.45 -1.12
C LYS A 360 -21.49 -10.16 -2.46
N ASP A 361 -20.97 -9.63 -3.56
CA ASP A 361 -21.18 -10.13 -4.93
C ASP A 361 -19.91 -10.20 -5.76
N GLY A 362 -18.79 -10.44 -5.07
CA GLY A 362 -17.47 -10.62 -5.71
C GLY A 362 -16.84 -9.32 -6.22
N GLY A 363 -17.16 -8.18 -5.58
CA GLY A 363 -16.55 -6.89 -5.90
C GLY A 363 -17.30 -6.08 -6.97
N LYS A 364 -18.51 -6.46 -7.36
CA LYS A 364 -19.30 -5.71 -8.36
C LYS A 364 -19.94 -4.47 -7.77
N LYS A 365 -20.55 -4.61 -6.58
CA LYS A 365 -21.21 -3.53 -5.85
C LYS A 365 -20.76 -3.50 -4.40
N PHE A 366 -20.43 -2.31 -3.91
CA PHE A 366 -20.00 -2.08 -2.55
C PHE A 366 -21.01 -1.24 -1.79
N SER A 367 -21.21 -1.58 -0.51
CA SER A 367 -21.91 -0.78 0.48
C SER A 367 -20.93 -0.27 1.54
N PHE A 368 -21.24 0.90 2.09
CA PHE A 368 -20.45 1.48 3.17
C PHE A 368 -20.64 0.66 4.46
N ASP A 369 -19.52 0.41 5.15
CA ASP A 369 -19.50 -0.17 6.50
C ASP A 369 -19.08 0.89 7.52
N SER A 370 -19.86 1.02 8.60
CA SER A 370 -19.68 2.07 9.59
C SER A 370 -18.75 1.71 10.74
N SER A 371 -18.10 0.55 10.72
CA SER A 371 -17.29 0.06 11.85
C SER A 371 -16.18 1.03 12.28
N ALA A 372 -15.60 1.77 11.34
CA ALA A 372 -14.51 2.72 11.59
C ALA A 372 -14.93 4.20 11.48
N ASN A 373 -16.21 4.51 11.24
CA ASN A 373 -16.66 5.86 10.90
C ASN A 373 -16.34 6.93 11.95
N ASP A 374 -16.37 6.56 13.23
CA ASP A 374 -16.15 7.49 14.35
C ASP A 374 -14.68 7.58 14.80
N ILE A 375 -13.77 6.92 14.08
CA ILE A 375 -12.35 6.88 14.43
C ILE A 375 -11.58 7.80 13.47
N PRO A 376 -10.83 8.81 13.96
CA PRO A 376 -10.10 9.71 13.08
C PRO A 376 -8.85 9.04 12.51
N GLY A 377 -8.60 9.20 11.19
CA GLY A 377 -7.39 8.70 10.53
C GLY A 377 -7.61 8.20 9.12
N ASN A 378 -6.72 7.34 8.67
CA ASN A 378 -6.78 6.65 7.38
C ASN A 378 -6.47 5.18 7.57
N LEU A 379 -7.17 4.32 6.85
CA LEU A 379 -6.81 2.91 6.70
C LEU A 379 -5.91 2.75 5.47
N TYR A 380 -4.88 1.93 5.59
CA TYR A 380 -3.85 1.75 4.53
C TYR A 380 -3.81 0.34 3.98
N ASN A 381 -4.18 -0.66 4.79
CA ASN A 381 -4.08 -2.06 4.43
C ASN A 381 -5.27 -2.83 5.01
N VAL A 382 -5.74 -3.84 4.28
CA VAL A 382 -6.70 -4.83 4.76
C VAL A 382 -6.22 -6.21 4.33
N LYS A 383 -6.13 -7.15 5.28
CA LYS A 383 -5.52 -8.48 5.05
C LYS A 383 -6.36 -9.56 5.71
N PHE A 384 -6.56 -10.66 5.01
CA PHE A 384 -7.20 -11.86 5.54
C PHE A 384 -6.24 -13.03 5.50
N PHE A 385 -6.35 -13.91 6.48
CA PHE A 385 -5.55 -15.12 6.63
C PHE A 385 -6.46 -16.35 6.52
N PRO A 386 -6.71 -16.85 5.28
CA PRO A 386 -7.64 -17.98 5.07
C PRO A 386 -7.22 -19.23 5.81
N GLN A 387 -5.90 -19.47 5.95
CA GLN A 387 -5.32 -20.59 6.67
C GLN A 387 -5.63 -20.57 8.18
N TYR A 388 -6.03 -19.43 8.74
CA TYR A 388 -6.38 -19.23 10.16
C TYR A 388 -7.85 -18.83 10.32
N GLY A 389 -8.77 -19.56 9.65
CA GLY A 389 -10.21 -19.37 9.78
C GLY A 389 -10.73 -18.03 9.27
N ASN A 390 -10.07 -17.46 8.24
CA ASN A 390 -10.38 -16.13 7.70
C ASN A 390 -10.19 -14.99 8.71
N MET A 391 -9.23 -15.13 9.62
CA MET A 391 -8.79 -14.03 10.48
C MET A 391 -8.51 -12.80 9.62
N GLY A 392 -9.09 -11.64 9.98
CA GLY A 392 -8.98 -10.42 9.19
C GLY A 392 -8.54 -9.21 10.00
N TRP A 393 -7.72 -8.36 9.38
CA TRP A 393 -7.14 -7.16 9.97
C TRP A 393 -7.19 -5.99 9.02
N ALA A 394 -7.48 -4.79 9.55
CA ALA A 394 -7.29 -3.54 8.84
C ALA A 394 -6.40 -2.61 9.66
N LEU A 395 -5.40 -2.04 8.98
CA LEU A 395 -4.32 -1.27 9.58
C LEU A 395 -4.37 0.17 9.10
N GLY A 396 -4.09 1.10 10.02
CA GLY A 396 -4.19 2.52 9.69
C GLY A 396 -3.18 3.42 10.40
N SER A 397 -3.45 4.71 10.30
CA SER A 397 -2.73 5.75 11.04
C SER A 397 -3.13 5.76 12.52
N ASN A 398 -2.33 6.42 13.33
CA ASN A 398 -2.61 6.66 14.75
C ASN A 398 -2.78 5.38 15.58
N GLY A 399 -2.06 4.31 15.25
CA GLY A 399 -2.17 3.02 15.95
C GLY A 399 -3.51 2.31 15.73
N LEU A 400 -4.24 2.67 14.68
CA LEU A 400 -5.52 2.03 14.39
C LEU A 400 -5.31 0.63 13.86
N LEU A 401 -5.71 -0.35 14.66
CA LEU A 401 -5.80 -1.76 14.31
C LEU A 401 -7.25 -2.20 14.49
N LEU A 402 -7.86 -2.71 13.42
CA LEU A 402 -9.19 -3.28 13.46
C LEU A 402 -9.11 -4.79 13.22
N ARG A 403 -9.83 -5.56 14.01
CA ARG A 403 -10.01 -7.01 13.86
C ARG A 403 -11.38 -7.29 13.27
N TYR A 404 -11.41 -8.16 12.27
CA TYR A 404 -12.66 -8.70 11.73
C TYR A 404 -13.34 -9.61 12.76
N THR A 405 -14.65 -9.41 13.00
CA THR A 405 -15.45 -10.14 13.99
C THR A 405 -16.81 -10.60 13.44
N GLY A 406 -17.04 -10.35 12.14
CA GLY A 406 -18.28 -10.71 11.46
C GLY A 406 -18.36 -12.16 10.97
#